data_9fe8db02404715eb92cb3792e6d26d40
#
_entry.id   9fe8db02404715eb92cb3792e6d26d40
#
_cell.length_a   1.000
_cell.length_b   1.000
_cell.length_c   1.000
_cell.angle_alpha   90.00
_cell.angle_beta   90.00
_cell.angle_gamma   90.00
#
_symmetry.space_group_name_H-M   'P 1'
#
loop_
_entity.id
_entity.type
_entity.pdbx_description
1 polymer ?
#
loop_
_entity_poly.entity_id
_entity_poly.type
_entity_poly.pdbx_seq_one_letter_code
_entity_poly.pdbx_strand_id
1 'polypeptide(L)'
;GYKAAERLLLRTPDLTGIFALSDVMAIGAIRAFRDMGLHAPEDISVVGFDGILYAEYSNPRLTTIRQDAATLARKSVDSLLLMISYGSPAMHEQIPYRYVNGESVARPRE
;
A
#
# COMPACT_ATOMS: atom_id res chain seq x y z
N GLY A 1 5.99 8.30 4.23
CA GLY A 1 6.69 7.01 4.24
C GLY A 1 8.05 7.12 4.89
N TYR A 2 9.01 7.80 4.23
CA TYR A 2 10.41 7.83 4.65
C TYR A 2 10.63 8.19 6.14
N LYS A 3 10.30 9.40 6.54
CA LYS A 3 10.48 9.86 7.94
C LYS A 3 9.71 9.05 8.98
N ALA A 4 8.55 8.51 8.60
CA ALA A 4 7.77 7.66 9.50
C ALA A 4 8.47 6.32 9.72
N ALA A 5 9.05 5.74 8.68
CA ALA A 5 9.80 4.49 8.74
C ALA A 5 11.07 4.62 9.60
N GLU A 6 11.83 5.72 9.43
CA GLU A 6 12.98 6.02 10.29
C GLU A 6 12.59 6.06 11.77
N ARG A 7 11.56 6.82 12.11
CA ARG A 7 11.06 6.93 13.49
C ARG A 7 10.57 5.60 14.05
N LEU A 8 9.89 4.81 13.21
CA LEU A 8 9.36 3.51 13.61
C LEU A 8 10.51 2.56 13.97
N LEU A 9 11.53 2.48 13.12
CA LEU A 9 12.67 1.60 13.32
C LEU A 9 13.49 2.01 14.55
N LEU A 10 13.68 3.30 14.81
CA LEU A 10 14.33 3.80 16.01
C LEU A 10 13.59 3.43 17.30
N ARG A 11 12.27 3.31 17.24
CA ARG A 11 11.42 2.92 18.39
C ARG A 11 11.29 1.42 18.54
N THR A 12 11.38 0.68 17.45
CA THR A 12 11.19 -0.77 17.40
C THR A 12 12.28 -1.39 16.51
N PRO A 13 13.52 -1.56 17.02
CA PRO A 13 14.63 -2.05 16.21
C PRO A 13 14.47 -3.46 15.67
N ASP A 14 13.70 -4.30 16.37
CA ASP A 14 13.45 -5.71 16.01
C ASP A 14 12.31 -5.90 15.01
N LEU A 15 11.87 -4.83 14.36
CA LEU A 15 10.78 -4.87 13.40
C LEU A 15 11.15 -5.74 12.19
N THR A 16 10.28 -6.69 11.85
CA THR A 16 10.50 -7.62 10.71
C THR A 16 9.51 -7.40 9.57
N GLY A 17 8.51 -6.55 9.74
CA GLY A 17 7.57 -6.25 8.69
C GLY A 17 6.70 -5.04 8.98
N ILE A 18 6.28 -4.37 7.92
CA ILE A 18 5.33 -3.25 7.97
C ILE A 18 4.25 -3.38 6.90
N PHE A 19 3.09 -2.86 7.22
CA PHE A 19 2.05 -2.53 6.27
C PHE A 19 1.94 -1.01 6.14
N ALA A 20 2.14 -0.50 4.94
CA ALA A 20 2.01 0.92 4.63
C ALA A 20 0.64 1.20 4.00
N LEU A 21 -0.01 2.28 4.42
CA LEU A 21 -1.38 2.64 4.00
C LEU A 21 -1.46 3.08 2.52
N SER A 22 -0.32 3.24 1.84
CA SER A 22 -0.27 3.46 0.39
C SER A 22 1.07 2.97 -0.17
N ASP A 23 1.12 2.69 -1.47
CA ASP A 23 2.33 2.27 -2.17
C ASP A 23 3.41 3.36 -2.13
N VAL A 24 3.03 4.62 -2.23
CA VAL A 24 3.97 5.75 -2.13
C VAL A 24 4.65 5.78 -0.75
N MET A 25 3.90 5.50 0.32
CA MET A 25 4.45 5.40 1.67
C MET A 25 5.36 4.17 1.80
N ALA A 26 4.98 3.03 1.22
CA ALA A 26 5.77 1.81 1.21
C ALA A 26 7.12 2.00 0.51
N ILE A 27 7.12 2.60 -0.68
CA ILE A 27 8.34 2.90 -1.44
C ILE A 27 9.26 3.83 -0.64
N GLY A 28 8.70 4.86 -0.01
CA GLY A 28 9.45 5.75 0.89
C GLY A 28 10.02 5.03 2.11
N ALA A 29 9.30 4.07 2.68
CA ALA A 29 9.78 3.26 3.79
C ALA A 29 10.94 2.33 3.38
N ILE A 30 10.84 1.64 2.23
CA ILE A 30 11.91 0.81 1.67
C ILE A 30 13.19 1.63 1.50
N ARG A 31 13.07 2.86 1.01
CA ARG A 31 14.21 3.76 0.87
C ARG A 31 14.84 4.11 2.24
N ALA A 32 14.02 4.44 3.23
CA ALA A 32 14.51 4.76 4.57
C ALA A 32 15.24 3.56 5.20
N PHE A 33 14.68 2.36 5.11
CA PHE A 33 15.31 1.15 5.62
C PHE A 33 16.68 0.91 4.96
N ARG A 34 16.75 1.06 3.63
CA ARG A 34 18.01 0.92 2.90
C ARG A 34 19.08 1.93 3.37
N ASP A 35 18.70 3.18 3.58
CA ASP A 35 19.59 4.22 4.09
C ASP A 35 20.04 3.96 5.53
N MET A 36 19.29 3.16 6.29
CA MET A 36 19.63 2.68 7.62
C MET A 36 20.32 1.29 7.64
N GLY A 37 20.68 0.76 6.47
CA GLY A 37 21.42 -0.51 6.31
C GLY A 37 20.56 -1.77 6.36
N LEU A 38 19.22 -1.64 6.24
CA LEU A 38 18.28 -2.76 6.17
C LEU A 38 17.76 -2.94 4.75
N HIS A 39 17.56 -4.17 4.34
CA HIS A 39 17.09 -4.53 3.01
C HIS A 39 15.70 -5.19 3.08
N ALA A 40 14.82 -4.78 2.18
CA ALA A 40 13.57 -5.49 1.94
C ALA A 40 13.78 -6.44 0.76
N PRO A 41 13.34 -7.70 0.86
CA PRO A 41 12.58 -8.31 1.96
C PRO A 41 13.43 -8.98 3.06
N GLU A 42 14.76 -9.05 2.91
CA GLU A 42 15.66 -9.91 3.70
C GLU A 42 15.62 -9.58 5.19
N ASP A 43 15.64 -8.30 5.52
CA ASP A 43 15.63 -7.83 6.91
C ASP A 43 14.24 -7.42 7.36
N ILE A 44 13.44 -6.85 6.47
CA ILE A 44 12.12 -6.31 6.78
C ILE A 44 11.18 -6.43 5.59
N SER A 45 10.05 -7.08 5.80
CA SER A 45 8.99 -7.19 4.79
C SER A 45 8.17 -5.91 4.71
N VAL A 46 7.79 -5.49 3.50
CA VAL A 46 6.98 -4.31 3.27
C VAL A 46 5.81 -4.62 2.37
N VAL A 47 4.60 -4.31 2.82
CA VAL A 47 3.36 -4.41 2.05
C VAL A 47 2.78 -3.02 1.87
N GLY A 48 2.37 -2.68 0.65
CA GLY A 48 1.69 -1.44 0.32
C GLY A 48 0.18 -1.61 0.12
N PHE A 49 -0.45 -0.54 -0.31
CA PHE A 49 -1.86 -0.47 -0.65
C PHE A 49 -2.06 0.52 -1.79
N ASP A 50 -2.92 0.25 -2.72
CA ASP A 50 -3.41 0.93 -3.92
C ASP A 50 -3.09 0.18 -5.21
N GLY A 51 -1.92 -0.40 -5.37
CA GLY A 51 -1.47 -1.07 -6.60
C GLY A 51 -1.13 -0.08 -7.72
N ILE A 52 -0.43 1.00 -7.39
CA ILE A 52 -0.02 2.01 -8.36
C ILE A 52 1.06 1.46 -9.31
N LEU A 53 1.19 2.09 -10.49
CA LEU A 53 2.16 1.66 -11.49
C LEU A 53 3.61 1.66 -10.96
N TYR A 54 3.98 2.64 -10.14
CA TYR A 54 5.33 2.73 -9.58
C TYR A 54 5.70 1.56 -8.65
N ALA A 55 4.72 0.86 -8.08
CA ALA A 55 4.95 -0.33 -7.28
C ALA A 55 5.57 -1.48 -8.10
N GLU A 56 5.27 -1.54 -9.40
CA GLU A 56 5.83 -2.53 -10.33
C GLU A 56 7.30 -2.24 -10.71
N TYR A 57 7.71 -0.98 -10.62
CA TYR A 57 9.07 -0.53 -10.95
C TYR A 57 9.94 -0.25 -9.74
N SER A 58 9.40 -0.41 -8.52
CA SER A 58 10.20 -0.29 -7.30
C SER A 58 11.19 -1.45 -7.15
N ASN A 59 12.26 -1.24 -6.40
CA ASN A 59 13.24 -2.27 -6.11
C ASN A 59 13.43 -2.39 -4.59
N PRO A 60 12.96 -3.52 -4.00
CA PRO A 60 12.23 -4.64 -4.63
C PRO A 60 10.87 -4.23 -5.19
N ARG A 61 10.33 -5.03 -6.13
CA ARG A 61 8.96 -4.86 -6.62
C ARG A 61 7.98 -5.04 -5.47
N LEU A 62 7.11 -4.05 -5.27
CA LEU A 62 6.27 -3.99 -4.08
C LEU A 62 5.13 -5.01 -4.11
N THR A 63 4.99 -5.75 -3.05
CA THR A 63 3.77 -6.52 -2.73
C THR A 63 2.70 -5.56 -2.25
N THR A 64 1.52 -5.59 -2.85
CA THR A 64 0.47 -4.60 -2.57
C THR A 64 -0.94 -5.14 -2.82
N ILE A 65 -1.93 -4.40 -2.34
CA ILE A 65 -3.34 -4.62 -2.67
C ILE A 65 -3.72 -3.63 -3.78
N ARG A 66 -4.06 -4.13 -4.96
CA ARG A 66 -4.51 -3.30 -6.08
C ARG A 66 -6.01 -3.06 -5.99
N GLN A 67 -6.40 -1.80 -5.95
CA GLN A 67 -7.77 -1.35 -6.06
C GLN A 67 -8.16 -1.19 -7.54
N ASP A 68 -9.41 -1.50 -7.88
CA ASP A 68 -9.98 -1.12 -9.18
C ASP A 68 -10.45 0.33 -9.13
N ALA A 69 -9.50 1.25 -9.28
CA ALA A 69 -9.75 2.68 -9.19
C ALA A 69 -10.74 3.18 -10.26
N ALA A 70 -10.74 2.58 -11.45
CA ALA A 70 -11.67 2.97 -12.53
C ALA A 70 -13.12 2.61 -12.16
N THR A 71 -13.36 1.41 -11.68
CA THR A 71 -14.67 0.98 -11.20
C THR A 71 -15.11 1.78 -9.98
N LEU A 72 -14.19 2.01 -9.01
CA LEU A 72 -14.48 2.83 -7.83
C LEU A 72 -14.91 4.24 -8.22
N ALA A 73 -14.17 4.90 -9.11
CA ALA A 73 -14.48 6.26 -9.58
C ALA A 73 -15.84 6.32 -10.29
N ARG A 74 -16.09 5.41 -11.24
CA ARG A 74 -17.36 5.36 -11.98
C ARG A 74 -18.55 5.18 -11.03
N LYS A 75 -18.50 4.17 -10.15
CA LYS A 75 -19.59 3.89 -9.22
C LYS A 75 -19.82 5.01 -8.22
N SER A 76 -18.75 5.68 -7.77
CA SER A 76 -18.88 6.86 -6.90
C SER A 76 -19.61 8.01 -7.58
N VAL A 77 -19.27 8.30 -8.83
CA VAL A 77 -19.96 9.35 -9.62
C VAL A 77 -21.40 8.98 -9.89
N ASP A 78 -21.68 7.74 -10.35
CA ASP A 78 -23.03 7.27 -10.62
C ASP A 78 -23.91 7.36 -9.36
N SER A 79 -23.39 6.92 -8.22
CA SER A 79 -24.11 7.00 -6.94
C SER A 79 -24.41 8.45 -6.55
N LEU A 80 -23.45 9.35 -6.70
CA LEU A 80 -23.62 10.78 -6.40
C LEU A 80 -24.69 11.42 -7.30
N LEU A 81 -24.67 11.12 -8.61
CA LEU A 81 -25.68 11.61 -9.54
C LEU A 81 -27.09 11.12 -9.21
N LEU A 82 -27.25 9.86 -8.81
CA LEU A 82 -28.52 9.33 -8.36
C LEU A 82 -29.02 10.02 -7.08
N MET A 83 -28.13 10.29 -6.13
CA MET A 83 -28.48 11.03 -4.91
C MET A 83 -28.95 12.45 -5.23
N ILE A 84 -28.25 13.16 -6.12
CA ILE A 84 -28.59 14.53 -6.51
C ILE A 84 -29.92 14.58 -7.31
N SER A 85 -30.08 13.69 -8.30
CA SER A 85 -31.20 13.74 -9.22
C SER A 85 -32.51 13.17 -8.65
N TYR A 86 -32.42 12.17 -7.78
CA TYR A 86 -33.59 11.40 -7.32
C TYR A 86 -33.72 11.33 -5.81
N GLY A 87 -32.81 11.95 -5.04
CA GLY A 87 -32.80 11.85 -3.59
C GLY A 87 -32.56 10.42 -3.09
N SER A 88 -31.92 9.58 -3.88
CA SER A 88 -31.60 8.20 -3.52
C SER A 88 -30.74 8.15 -2.28
N PRO A 89 -30.90 7.15 -1.39
CA PRO A 89 -30.00 7.00 -0.23
C PRO A 89 -28.56 6.69 -0.68
N ALA A 90 -27.60 7.02 0.18
CA ALA A 90 -26.19 6.66 -0.07
C ALA A 90 -26.05 5.14 -0.18
N MET A 91 -25.33 4.71 -1.22
CA MET A 91 -25.03 3.29 -1.42
C MET A 91 -23.71 2.94 -0.75
N HIS A 92 -23.69 1.79 -0.07
CA HIS A 92 -22.47 1.20 0.48
C HIS A 92 -22.15 -0.04 -0.33
N GLU A 93 -21.14 0.05 -1.19
CA GLU A 93 -20.75 -1.04 -2.07
C GLU A 93 -19.26 -1.33 -1.89
N GLN A 94 -18.91 -2.59 -1.76
CA GLN A 94 -17.53 -3.03 -1.72
C GLN A 94 -17.05 -3.33 -3.14
N ILE A 95 -16.01 -2.63 -3.58
CA ILE A 95 -15.37 -2.88 -4.87
C ILE A 95 -14.34 -3.99 -4.70
N PRO A 96 -14.32 -5.00 -5.59
CA PRO A 96 -13.32 -6.06 -5.55
C PRO A 96 -11.89 -5.52 -5.63
N TYR A 97 -10.99 -6.13 -4.89
CA TYR A 97 -9.57 -5.82 -4.88
C TYR A 97 -8.76 -7.03 -5.33
N ARG A 98 -7.48 -6.81 -5.64
CA ARG A 98 -6.56 -7.87 -6.04
C ARG A 98 -5.28 -7.82 -5.23
N TYR A 99 -4.85 -8.96 -4.69
CA TYR A 99 -3.52 -9.11 -4.15
C TYR A 99 -2.49 -9.17 -5.28
N VAL A 100 -1.44 -8.37 -5.21
CA VAL A 100 -0.32 -8.35 -6.16
C VAL A 100 0.92 -8.84 -5.44
N ASN A 101 1.36 -10.04 -5.77
CA ASN A 101 2.57 -10.62 -5.22
C ASN A 101 3.81 -9.97 -5.87
N GLY A 102 4.56 -9.23 -5.09
CA GLY A 102 5.82 -8.62 -5.46
C GLY A 102 7.02 -9.40 -4.93
N GLU A 103 8.08 -8.64 -4.59
CA GLU A 103 9.36 -9.15 -4.09
C GLU A 103 9.69 -8.59 -2.70
N SER A 104 8.81 -7.76 -2.14
CA SER A 104 9.07 -7.02 -0.90
C SER A 104 8.66 -7.74 0.38
N VAL A 105 8.28 -9.03 0.29
CA VAL A 105 7.85 -9.86 1.43
C VAL A 105 8.58 -11.17 1.43
N ALA A 106 9.12 -11.55 2.60
CA ALA A 106 9.75 -12.86 2.84
C ALA A 106 9.42 -13.36 4.26
N ARG A 107 9.91 -14.55 4.58
CA ARG A 107 9.84 -15.06 5.96
C ARG A 107 10.63 -14.14 6.88
N PRO A 108 10.15 -13.88 8.10
CA PRO A 108 10.89 -13.07 9.06
C PRO A 108 12.28 -13.65 9.32
N ARG A 109 13.27 -12.77 9.51
CA ARG A 109 14.58 -13.18 10.01
C ARG A 109 14.44 -13.78 11.41
N GLU A 110 15.22 -14.78 11.68
CA GLU A 110 15.32 -15.39 13.01
C GLU A 110 16.01 -14.47 14.02
#